data_f30e7607b9de8c66d2e8ba94a8a3dea9
#
_entry.id   f30e7607b9de8c66d2e8ba94a8a3dea9
#
_cell.length_a   1.000
_cell.length_b   1.000
_cell.length_c   1.000
_cell.angle_alpha   90.00
_cell.angle_beta   90.00
_cell.angle_gamma   90.00
#
_symmetry.space_group_name_H-M   'P 1'
#
loop_
_entity.id
_entity.type
_entity.pdbx_description
1 polymer ?
#
loop_
_entity_poly.entity_id
_entity_poly.type
_entity_poly.pdbx_seq_one_letter_code
_entity_poly.pdbx_strand_id
1 'polypeptide(L)'
;MKRFRELRKDQATRDKYADVSLNAADFIYPYFVVEGENQKEEISTMPGIYRFSIDTLLTDIEEIKNLGINKVLLFGVIPDEQKDERGSAAYADDALIARAVKAIKAEFGKDIIVFTDVCLCEYTSHGHCGLLHHHDVDNDSTLPLLAEEAYVHAKAGADFVAPSAMMDGKVEAIKNRLREGGLDKQCKVLAYSAKYASAFYGPFRDAADSAPSFGDRKSYQMDFRTHDQGLDEIAADIEEGADWTMVKPAMPYLDMIARGVEKFPNIPMVAYQVSGEYSMLKAAAKLGYLDESRVAFESLIAIKRAGAQYIITYYAKEIIEKAEEWNIKIG
;
A
#
# COMPACT_ATOMS: atom_id res chain seq x y z
N MET A 1 4.44 -27.37 -37.99
CA MET A 1 4.58 -27.33 -36.52
C MET A 1 5.05 -25.92 -36.13
N LYS A 2 4.34 -25.20 -35.21
CA LYS A 2 4.80 -23.92 -34.64
C LYS A 2 5.98 -24.17 -33.71
N ARG A 3 7.07 -23.39 -33.83
CA ARG A 3 8.29 -23.55 -33.03
C ARG A 3 8.49 -22.31 -32.14
N PHE A 4 7.92 -22.35 -30.94
CA PHE A 4 7.99 -21.25 -29.97
C PHE A 4 9.38 -21.04 -29.33
N ARG A 5 10.32 -22.00 -29.44
CA ARG A 5 11.69 -21.85 -28.92
C ARG A 5 12.46 -20.71 -29.62
N GLU A 6 12.12 -20.39 -30.86
CA GLU A 6 12.71 -19.28 -31.60
C GLU A 6 12.45 -17.92 -30.95
N LEU A 7 11.34 -17.78 -30.19
CA LEU A 7 10.98 -16.55 -29.47
C LEU A 7 11.82 -16.29 -28.19
N ARG A 8 12.69 -17.22 -27.80
CA ARG A 8 13.45 -17.17 -26.52
C ARG A 8 14.88 -17.67 -26.63
N LYS A 9 15.43 -17.75 -27.84
CA LYS A 9 16.75 -18.35 -28.15
C LYS A 9 17.92 -17.60 -27.51
N ASP A 10 17.81 -16.30 -27.34
CA ASP A 10 18.80 -15.43 -26.73
C ASP A 10 18.14 -14.22 -26.04
N GLN A 11 18.91 -13.43 -25.29
CA GLN A 11 18.37 -12.31 -24.52
C GLN A 11 17.75 -11.25 -25.43
N ALA A 12 18.43 -10.86 -26.51
CA ALA A 12 17.92 -9.87 -27.46
C ALA A 12 16.56 -10.26 -28.04
N THR A 13 16.39 -11.57 -28.34
CA THR A 13 15.11 -12.10 -28.81
C THR A 13 14.05 -12.04 -27.70
N ARG A 14 14.38 -12.42 -26.45
CA ARG A 14 13.44 -12.31 -25.31
C ARG A 14 13.01 -10.87 -25.11
N ASP A 15 13.94 -9.93 -25.11
CA ASP A 15 13.65 -8.49 -24.94
C ASP A 15 12.73 -7.95 -26.04
N LYS A 16 12.95 -8.40 -27.28
CA LYS A 16 12.09 -8.02 -28.42
C LYS A 16 10.64 -8.46 -28.27
N TYR A 17 10.41 -9.60 -27.62
CA TYR A 17 9.07 -10.20 -27.44
C TYR A 17 8.53 -10.01 -26.01
N ALA A 18 9.19 -9.22 -25.17
CA ALA A 18 8.68 -8.86 -23.87
C ALA A 18 7.56 -7.83 -24.03
N ASP A 19 6.37 -8.16 -23.52
CA ASP A 19 5.18 -7.30 -23.57
C ASP A 19 5.06 -6.40 -22.34
N VAL A 20 5.88 -6.65 -21.32
CA VAL A 20 5.81 -6.00 -20.01
C VAL A 20 7.20 -5.50 -19.59
N SER A 21 7.24 -4.27 -19.10
CA SER A 21 8.41 -3.65 -18.49
C SER A 21 8.01 -2.98 -17.16
N LEU A 22 9.01 -2.69 -16.33
CA LEU A 22 8.86 -1.89 -15.12
C LEU A 22 9.49 -0.52 -15.33
N ASN A 23 8.85 0.50 -14.77
CA ASN A 23 9.37 1.87 -14.70
C ASN A 23 9.36 2.35 -13.25
N ALA A 24 10.26 3.25 -12.87
CA ALA A 24 10.24 3.86 -11.54
C ALA A 24 8.88 4.52 -11.22
N ALA A 25 8.23 5.08 -12.24
CA ALA A 25 6.91 5.68 -12.14
C ALA A 25 5.76 4.68 -11.87
N ASP A 26 6.00 3.38 -12.04
CA ASP A 26 4.99 2.34 -11.71
C ASP A 26 4.91 2.09 -10.20
N PHE A 27 5.92 2.48 -9.45
CA PHE A 27 6.02 2.17 -8.03
C PHE A 27 5.39 3.24 -7.13
N ILE A 28 4.81 2.76 -6.02
CA ILE A 28 4.40 3.53 -4.85
C ILE A 28 5.22 2.98 -3.69
N TYR A 29 6.10 3.81 -3.09
CA TYR A 29 6.98 3.34 -2.01
C TYR A 29 6.33 3.56 -0.63
N PRO A 30 6.17 2.49 0.18
CA PRO A 30 5.55 2.60 1.49
C PRO A 30 6.54 3.02 2.57
N TYR A 31 6.15 3.97 3.42
CA TYR A 31 6.91 4.49 4.55
C TYR A 31 6.18 4.32 5.88
N PHE A 32 6.93 4.02 6.92
CA PHE A 32 6.47 4.02 8.30
C PHE A 32 7.00 5.29 8.99
N VAL A 33 6.09 6.12 9.47
CA VAL A 33 6.39 7.41 10.08
C VAL A 33 6.23 7.32 11.58
N VAL A 34 7.23 7.76 12.34
CA VAL A 34 7.24 7.79 13.81
C VAL A 34 7.39 9.21 14.34
N GLU A 35 7.05 9.39 15.60
CA GLU A 35 7.31 10.60 16.34
C GLU A 35 8.82 10.81 16.61
N GLY A 36 9.20 12.04 16.93
CA GLY A 36 10.58 12.40 17.32
C GLY A 36 11.34 13.09 16.19
N GLU A 37 12.66 13.16 16.37
CA GLU A 37 13.62 13.79 15.45
C GLU A 37 14.83 12.86 15.27
N ASN A 38 15.45 12.89 14.09
CA ASN A 38 16.62 12.09 13.73
C ASN A 38 16.43 10.57 13.91
N GLN A 39 15.18 10.08 13.80
CA GLN A 39 14.89 8.65 13.91
C GLN A 39 14.98 7.99 12.55
N LYS A 40 15.78 6.91 12.46
CA LYS A 40 15.82 5.96 11.33
C LYS A 40 16.12 4.59 11.92
N GLU A 41 15.07 3.80 12.19
CA GLU A 41 15.14 2.51 12.85
C GLU A 41 14.79 1.38 11.90
N GLU A 42 15.68 0.41 11.71
CA GLU A 42 15.43 -0.74 10.84
C GLU A 42 14.39 -1.68 11.44
N ILE A 43 13.43 -2.10 10.63
CA ILE A 43 12.39 -3.06 11.02
C ILE A 43 12.95 -4.47 10.90
N SER A 44 13.15 -5.15 12.04
CA SER A 44 13.85 -6.43 12.13
C SER A 44 13.25 -7.55 11.24
N THR A 45 11.94 -7.52 11.03
CA THR A 45 11.22 -8.49 10.19
C THR A 45 11.18 -8.11 8.70
N MET A 46 11.71 -6.91 8.36
CA MET A 46 11.74 -6.37 7.00
C MET A 46 13.13 -5.77 6.69
N PRO A 47 14.17 -6.60 6.45
CA PRO A 47 15.54 -6.12 6.24
C PRO A 47 15.64 -5.02 5.18
N GLY A 48 16.30 -3.90 5.50
CA GLY A 48 16.47 -2.75 4.63
C GLY A 48 15.29 -1.78 4.62
N ILE A 49 14.25 -2.03 5.43
CA ILE A 49 13.09 -1.13 5.60
C ILE A 49 13.12 -0.52 6.99
N TYR A 50 12.81 0.78 7.08
CA TYR A 50 12.98 1.58 8.29
C TYR A 50 11.70 2.30 8.69
N ARG A 51 11.59 2.63 9.97
CA ARG A 51 10.72 3.68 10.48
C ARG A 51 11.48 5.00 10.48
N PHE A 52 10.82 6.09 10.13
CA PHE A 52 11.43 7.40 9.98
C PHE A 52 10.68 8.45 10.79
N SER A 53 11.39 9.34 11.48
CA SER A 53 10.81 10.63 11.86
C SER A 53 10.65 11.53 10.65
N ILE A 54 9.83 12.58 10.74
CA ILE A 54 9.49 13.43 9.59
C ILE A 54 10.72 14.02 8.90
N ASP A 55 11.72 14.47 9.66
CA ASP A 55 12.96 15.04 9.16
C ASP A 55 13.81 14.05 8.36
N THR A 56 13.96 12.82 8.85
CA THR A 56 14.70 11.76 8.17
C THR A 56 13.89 11.17 6.99
N LEU A 57 12.57 11.18 7.08
CA LEU A 57 11.66 10.82 5.98
C LEU A 57 11.87 11.73 4.77
N LEU A 58 11.95 13.06 4.97
CA LEU A 58 12.17 14.00 3.87
C LEU A 58 13.48 13.73 3.15
N THR A 59 14.54 13.38 3.89
CA THR A 59 15.83 13.01 3.31
C THR A 59 15.71 11.75 2.43
N ASP A 60 15.05 10.71 2.91
CA ASP A 60 14.88 9.45 2.14
C ASP A 60 13.93 9.64 0.93
N ILE A 61 12.92 10.52 1.04
CA ILE A 61 12.05 10.88 -0.09
C ILE A 61 12.86 11.60 -1.20
N GLU A 62 13.81 12.48 -0.86
CA GLU A 62 14.69 13.10 -1.85
C GLU A 62 15.54 12.04 -2.57
N GLU A 63 16.04 11.02 -1.85
CA GLU A 63 16.77 9.90 -2.46
C GLU A 63 15.91 9.15 -3.48
N ILE A 64 14.70 8.73 -3.11
CA ILE A 64 13.83 7.97 -4.05
C ILE A 64 13.32 8.82 -5.21
N LYS A 65 13.13 10.12 -5.00
CA LYS A 65 12.78 11.08 -6.06
C LYS A 65 13.88 11.13 -7.11
N ASN A 66 15.16 11.16 -6.67
CA ASN A 66 16.32 11.14 -7.57
C ASN A 66 16.43 9.82 -8.36
N LEU A 67 15.85 8.73 -7.85
CA LEU A 67 15.71 7.46 -8.56
C LEU A 67 14.50 7.42 -9.52
N GLY A 68 13.69 8.49 -9.58
CA GLY A 68 12.51 8.58 -10.42
C GLY A 68 11.23 8.04 -9.78
N ILE A 69 11.27 7.62 -8.49
CA ILE A 69 10.09 7.20 -7.74
C ILE A 69 9.44 8.45 -7.15
N ASN A 70 8.23 8.75 -7.58
CA ASN A 70 7.53 9.98 -7.21
C ASN A 70 6.20 9.75 -6.47
N LYS A 71 5.98 8.56 -5.97
CA LYS A 71 4.77 8.21 -5.23
C LYS A 71 5.13 7.52 -3.92
N VAL A 72 4.55 7.99 -2.83
CA VAL A 72 4.78 7.46 -1.48
C VAL A 72 3.44 7.12 -0.81
N LEU A 73 3.43 6.05 -0.01
CA LEU A 73 2.30 5.68 0.84
C LEU A 73 2.75 5.73 2.31
N LEU A 74 2.07 6.50 3.13
CA LEU A 74 2.45 6.75 4.51
C LEU A 74 1.60 5.92 5.49
N PHE A 75 2.26 5.29 6.45
CA PHE A 75 1.68 4.62 7.62
C PHE A 75 2.19 5.30 8.89
N GLY A 76 1.28 5.67 9.79
CA GLY A 76 1.64 6.26 11.08
C GLY A 76 1.93 5.18 12.12
N VAL A 77 2.97 5.38 12.91
CA VAL A 77 3.30 4.51 14.06
C VAL A 77 3.43 5.39 15.28
N ILE A 78 2.47 5.30 16.17
CA ILE A 78 2.43 6.11 17.40
C ILE A 78 2.75 5.26 18.63
N PRO A 79 3.28 5.86 19.72
CA PRO A 79 3.49 5.15 20.97
C PRO A 79 2.17 4.66 21.58
N ASP A 80 2.23 3.56 22.35
CA ASP A 80 1.04 2.95 22.96
C ASP A 80 0.28 3.92 23.88
N GLU A 81 1.00 4.86 24.53
CA GLU A 81 0.40 5.88 25.41
C GLU A 81 -0.51 6.86 24.67
N GLN A 82 -0.40 6.95 23.34
CA GLN A 82 -1.24 7.79 22.50
C GLN A 82 -2.39 7.01 21.85
N LYS A 83 -2.42 5.68 22.02
CA LYS A 83 -3.49 4.83 21.50
C LYS A 83 -4.68 4.82 22.47
N ASP A 84 -5.87 4.87 21.93
CA ASP A 84 -7.13 4.72 22.69
C ASP A 84 -8.11 3.77 22.00
N GLU A 85 -9.27 3.52 22.61
CA GLU A 85 -10.28 2.61 22.05
C GLU A 85 -10.89 3.10 20.73
N ARG A 86 -10.77 4.39 20.42
CA ARG A 86 -11.36 5.04 19.24
C ARG A 86 -10.34 5.37 18.15
N GLY A 87 -9.05 5.22 18.44
CA GLY A 87 -7.97 5.63 17.53
C GLY A 87 -7.95 7.15 17.31
N SER A 88 -8.25 7.95 18.34
CA SER A 88 -8.48 9.39 18.20
C SER A 88 -7.27 10.17 17.66
N ALA A 89 -6.06 9.66 17.83
CA ALA A 89 -4.85 10.24 17.27
C ALA A 89 -4.80 10.20 15.73
N ALA A 90 -5.58 9.31 15.07
CA ALA A 90 -5.62 9.21 13.60
C ALA A 90 -6.23 10.46 12.95
N TYR A 91 -7.27 11.02 13.58
CA TYR A 91 -8.07 12.12 13.05
C TYR A 91 -7.94 13.43 13.85
N ALA A 92 -6.92 13.55 14.69
CA ALA A 92 -6.58 14.81 15.35
C ALA A 92 -6.07 15.85 14.32
N ASP A 93 -6.32 17.14 14.56
CA ASP A 93 -5.86 18.22 13.65
C ASP A 93 -4.33 18.25 13.45
N ASP A 94 -3.58 17.77 14.43
CA ASP A 94 -2.13 17.63 14.45
C ASP A 94 -1.65 16.17 14.34
N ALA A 95 -2.48 15.28 13.82
CA ALA A 95 -2.14 13.88 13.59
C ALA A 95 -0.76 13.73 12.93
N LEU A 96 0.01 12.71 13.35
CA LEU A 96 1.36 12.46 12.84
C LEU A 96 1.42 12.45 11.30
N ILE A 97 0.49 11.74 10.66
CA ILE A 97 0.44 11.66 9.19
C ILE A 97 0.06 13.00 8.58
N ALA A 98 -0.85 13.78 9.16
CA ALA A 98 -1.17 15.13 8.67
C ALA A 98 0.05 16.06 8.72
N ARG A 99 0.87 15.97 9.78
CA ARG A 99 2.13 16.73 9.88
C ARG A 99 3.15 16.28 8.84
N ALA A 100 3.31 14.96 8.63
CA ALA A 100 4.19 14.41 7.62
C ALA A 100 3.77 14.85 6.20
N VAL A 101 2.47 14.79 5.87
CA VAL A 101 1.94 15.28 4.59
C VAL A 101 2.26 16.75 4.39
N LYS A 102 1.99 17.61 5.39
CA LYS A 102 2.32 19.05 5.30
C LYS A 102 3.80 19.28 5.04
N ALA A 103 4.69 18.58 5.74
CA ALA A 103 6.14 18.68 5.56
C ALA A 103 6.58 18.26 4.16
N ILE A 104 6.08 17.10 3.66
CA ILE A 104 6.39 16.62 2.30
C ILE A 104 5.89 17.62 1.24
N LYS A 105 4.68 18.15 1.40
CA LYS A 105 4.13 19.12 0.44
C LYS A 105 4.83 20.48 0.50
N ALA A 106 5.32 20.87 1.66
CA ALA A 106 6.12 22.09 1.78
C ALA A 106 7.47 21.97 1.08
N GLU A 107 8.12 20.81 1.16
CA GLU A 107 9.45 20.55 0.58
C GLU A 107 9.38 20.23 -0.92
N PHE A 108 8.49 19.33 -1.32
CA PHE A 108 8.48 18.74 -2.67
C PHE A 108 7.30 19.21 -3.54
N GLY A 109 6.32 19.87 -2.97
CA GLY A 109 5.15 20.36 -3.71
C GLY A 109 4.43 19.25 -4.49
N LYS A 110 4.39 19.40 -5.81
CA LYS A 110 3.75 18.47 -6.75
C LYS A 110 4.69 17.35 -7.27
N ASP A 111 5.97 17.43 -6.97
CA ASP A 111 6.95 16.46 -7.44
C ASP A 111 6.74 15.09 -6.78
N ILE A 112 6.17 15.07 -5.56
CA ILE A 112 5.82 13.84 -4.84
C ILE A 112 4.30 13.76 -4.69
N ILE A 113 3.74 12.64 -5.14
CA ILE A 113 2.34 12.26 -4.95
C ILE A 113 2.23 11.49 -3.65
N VAL A 114 1.47 12.02 -2.71
CA VAL A 114 1.34 11.46 -1.36
C VAL A 114 0.02 10.71 -1.23
N PHE A 115 0.15 9.41 -0.96
CA PHE A 115 -0.92 8.52 -0.51
C PHE A 115 -0.83 8.37 1.01
N THR A 116 -1.96 8.32 1.70
CA THR A 116 -2.00 8.03 3.13
C THR A 116 -2.90 6.84 3.39
N ASP A 117 -2.45 5.89 4.19
CA ASP A 117 -3.34 4.85 4.69
C ASP A 117 -4.43 5.46 5.56
N VAL A 118 -5.64 4.92 5.50
CA VAL A 118 -6.77 5.30 6.35
C VAL A 118 -7.27 4.05 7.06
N CYS A 119 -6.87 3.92 8.30
CA CYS A 119 -7.22 2.79 9.16
C CYS A 119 -6.96 3.15 10.62
N LEU A 120 -7.81 2.66 11.50
CA LEU A 120 -7.65 2.93 12.93
C LEU A 120 -6.70 1.95 13.65
N CYS A 121 -6.25 0.86 12.98
CA CYS A 121 -5.52 -0.22 13.66
C CYS A 121 -4.14 0.18 14.21
N GLU A 122 -3.50 1.20 13.67
CA GLU A 122 -2.26 1.78 14.17
C GLU A 122 -2.47 2.68 15.40
N TYR A 123 -3.73 3.11 15.62
CA TYR A 123 -4.12 4.12 16.61
C TYR A 123 -5.02 3.60 17.72
N THR A 124 -5.63 2.41 17.52
CA THR A 124 -6.47 1.80 18.55
C THR A 124 -5.65 0.97 19.53
N SER A 125 -5.98 1.06 20.83
CA SER A 125 -5.35 0.27 21.89
C SER A 125 -5.54 -1.25 21.74
N HIS A 126 -6.55 -1.67 20.99
CA HIS A 126 -6.85 -3.07 20.71
C HIS A 126 -6.35 -3.56 19.34
N GLY A 127 -5.81 -2.68 18.47
CA GLY A 127 -5.22 -3.03 17.19
C GLY A 127 -6.21 -3.51 16.11
N HIS A 128 -7.53 -3.36 16.30
CA HIS A 128 -8.52 -3.61 15.26
C HIS A 128 -8.78 -2.36 14.40
N CYS A 129 -9.28 -2.57 13.16
CA CYS A 129 -9.43 -1.54 12.15
C CYS A 129 -10.65 -0.61 12.35
N GLY A 130 -11.37 -0.70 13.45
CA GLY A 130 -12.56 0.08 13.72
C GLY A 130 -13.02 -0.01 15.17
N LEU A 131 -14.14 0.63 15.47
CA LEU A 131 -14.76 0.60 16.80
C LEU A 131 -15.27 -0.80 17.13
N LEU A 132 -15.08 -1.23 18.37
CA LEU A 132 -15.54 -2.53 18.83
C LEU A 132 -16.95 -2.45 19.41
N HIS A 133 -17.80 -3.41 19.02
CA HIS A 133 -19.07 -3.70 19.65
C HIS A 133 -19.19 -5.22 19.87
N HIS A 134 -19.40 -5.66 21.11
CA HIS A 134 -19.45 -7.09 21.48
C HIS A 134 -18.25 -7.93 20.95
N HIS A 135 -17.03 -7.41 21.09
CA HIS A 135 -15.76 -8.05 20.64
C HIS A 135 -15.60 -8.23 19.13
N ASP A 136 -16.38 -7.54 18.31
CA ASP A 136 -16.18 -7.45 16.87
C ASP A 136 -16.17 -5.99 16.41
N VAL A 137 -15.68 -5.73 15.21
CA VAL A 137 -15.67 -4.37 14.65
C VAL A 137 -17.07 -4.02 14.16
N ASP A 138 -17.60 -2.92 14.67
CA ASP A 138 -18.85 -2.36 14.19
C ASP A 138 -18.63 -1.50 12.95
N ASN A 139 -19.22 -1.94 11.83
CA ASN A 139 -19.06 -1.30 10.54
C ASN A 139 -19.51 0.16 10.55
N ASP A 140 -20.78 0.39 10.90
CA ASP A 140 -21.43 1.68 10.67
C ASP A 140 -20.91 2.77 11.60
N SER A 141 -20.59 2.43 12.86
CA SER A 141 -19.99 3.38 13.79
C SER A 141 -18.53 3.70 13.49
N THR A 142 -17.85 2.87 12.69
CA THR A 142 -16.46 3.09 12.26
C THR A 142 -16.37 4.06 11.08
N LEU A 143 -17.35 4.06 10.17
CA LEU A 143 -17.32 4.87 8.96
C LEU A 143 -17.08 6.37 9.19
N PRO A 144 -17.74 7.04 10.16
CA PRO A 144 -17.50 8.47 10.41
C PRO A 144 -16.06 8.77 10.84
N LEU A 145 -15.40 7.85 11.55
CA LEU A 145 -14.04 8.05 12.01
C LEU A 145 -13.02 7.90 10.85
N LEU A 146 -13.21 6.91 9.99
CA LEU A 146 -12.42 6.75 8.77
C LEU A 146 -12.59 7.95 7.82
N ALA A 147 -13.81 8.47 7.73
CA ALA A 147 -14.09 9.66 6.93
C ALA A 147 -13.40 10.91 7.48
N GLU A 148 -13.37 11.07 8.80
CA GLU A 148 -12.67 12.20 9.44
C GLU A 148 -11.15 12.08 9.32
N GLU A 149 -10.56 10.88 9.50
CA GLU A 149 -9.14 10.61 9.26
C GLU A 149 -8.75 10.99 7.83
N ALA A 150 -9.52 10.51 6.84
CA ALA A 150 -9.29 10.84 5.43
C ALA A 150 -9.39 12.35 5.18
N TYR A 151 -10.35 13.04 5.80
CA TYR A 151 -10.50 14.50 5.69
C TYR A 151 -9.31 15.26 6.27
N VAL A 152 -8.81 14.85 7.44
CA VAL A 152 -7.62 15.45 8.08
C VAL A 152 -6.39 15.30 7.18
N HIS A 153 -6.19 14.12 6.60
CA HIS A 153 -5.08 13.88 5.65
C HIS A 153 -5.22 14.71 4.37
N ALA A 154 -6.43 14.78 3.80
CA ALA A 154 -6.71 15.59 2.61
C ALA A 154 -6.52 17.11 2.88
N LYS A 155 -6.97 17.60 4.03
CA LYS A 155 -6.76 18.99 4.50
C LYS A 155 -5.28 19.32 4.68
N ALA A 156 -4.45 18.34 5.01
CA ALA A 156 -2.99 18.47 5.09
C ALA A 156 -2.31 18.51 3.72
N GLY A 157 -3.00 18.12 2.64
CA GLY A 157 -2.51 18.14 1.27
C GLY A 157 -2.22 16.79 0.65
N ALA A 158 -2.71 15.67 1.23
CA ALA A 158 -2.62 14.36 0.61
C ALA A 158 -3.29 14.36 -0.78
N ASP A 159 -2.64 13.76 -1.77
CA ASP A 159 -3.22 13.61 -3.12
C ASP A 159 -4.21 12.46 -3.18
N PHE A 160 -3.94 11.41 -2.38
CA PHE A 160 -4.80 10.24 -2.24
C PHE A 160 -4.95 9.84 -0.77
N VAL A 161 -6.16 9.49 -0.39
CA VAL A 161 -6.44 8.74 0.83
C VAL A 161 -6.75 7.28 0.45
N ALA A 162 -6.20 6.33 1.21
CA ALA A 162 -6.25 4.92 0.85
C ALA A 162 -6.86 4.07 1.98
N PRO A 163 -8.21 3.96 2.05
CA PRO A 163 -8.90 3.26 3.13
C PRO A 163 -8.60 1.76 3.11
N SER A 164 -7.83 1.32 4.10
CA SER A 164 -7.40 -0.08 4.25
C SER A 164 -8.23 -0.87 5.27
N ALA A 165 -9.07 -0.21 6.06
CA ALA A 165 -10.11 -0.85 6.83
C ALA A 165 -11.19 -1.40 5.89
N MET A 166 -11.47 -2.69 5.98
CA MET A 166 -12.45 -3.35 5.11
C MET A 166 -13.87 -3.18 5.69
N MET A 167 -14.34 -1.92 5.73
CA MET A 167 -15.72 -1.59 6.14
C MET A 167 -16.55 -1.34 4.88
N ASP A 168 -17.77 -1.89 4.86
CA ASP A 168 -18.73 -1.64 3.79
C ASP A 168 -19.14 -0.16 3.80
N GLY A 169 -19.19 0.48 2.63
CA GLY A 169 -19.54 1.91 2.51
C GLY A 169 -18.41 2.89 2.84
N LYS A 170 -17.18 2.40 3.05
CA LYS A 170 -16.04 3.24 3.44
C LYS A 170 -15.69 4.32 2.42
N VAL A 171 -15.78 3.99 1.13
CA VAL A 171 -15.45 4.94 0.06
C VAL A 171 -16.52 6.02 -0.03
N GLU A 172 -17.81 5.66 0.02
CA GLU A 172 -18.91 6.61 0.02
C GLU A 172 -18.82 7.59 1.20
N ALA A 173 -18.59 7.08 2.42
CA ALA A 173 -18.44 7.90 3.62
C ALA A 173 -17.29 8.92 3.48
N ILE A 174 -16.12 8.48 3.00
CA ILE A 174 -14.97 9.34 2.75
C ILE A 174 -15.27 10.37 1.66
N LYS A 175 -15.82 9.96 0.52
CA LYS A 175 -16.18 10.87 -0.58
C LYS A 175 -17.18 11.94 -0.14
N ASN A 176 -18.17 11.58 0.68
CA ASN A 176 -19.14 12.53 1.22
C ASN A 176 -18.44 13.53 2.14
N ARG A 177 -17.58 13.08 3.05
CA ARG A 177 -16.86 13.95 3.98
C ARG A 177 -15.88 14.88 3.25
N LEU A 178 -15.17 14.40 2.22
CA LEU A 178 -14.31 15.23 1.38
C LEU A 178 -15.12 16.30 0.64
N ARG A 179 -16.30 15.96 0.13
CA ARG A 179 -17.20 16.89 -0.57
C ARG A 179 -17.73 17.97 0.37
N GLU A 180 -18.17 17.61 1.57
CA GLU A 180 -18.57 18.55 2.61
C GLU A 180 -17.45 19.52 2.98
N GLY A 181 -16.21 19.04 3.01
CA GLY A 181 -15.02 19.87 3.25
C GLY A 181 -14.49 20.63 2.03
N GLY A 182 -15.08 20.46 0.85
CA GLY A 182 -14.63 21.11 -0.40
C GLY A 182 -13.31 20.56 -0.94
N LEU A 183 -12.92 19.34 -0.58
CA LEU A 183 -11.63 18.70 -0.93
C LEU A 183 -11.77 17.57 -1.98
N ASP A 184 -12.98 17.25 -2.42
CA ASP A 184 -13.29 16.14 -3.34
C ASP A 184 -12.59 16.24 -4.71
N LYS A 185 -12.21 17.46 -5.13
CA LYS A 185 -11.45 17.69 -6.37
C LYS A 185 -9.93 17.70 -6.17
N GLN A 186 -9.48 17.82 -4.92
CA GLN A 186 -8.07 17.94 -4.58
C GLN A 186 -7.48 16.60 -4.12
N CYS A 187 -8.28 15.78 -3.44
CA CYS A 187 -7.88 14.50 -2.92
C CYS A 187 -8.73 13.37 -3.52
N LYS A 188 -8.07 12.34 -4.00
CA LYS A 188 -8.67 11.15 -4.59
C LYS A 188 -8.71 9.99 -3.58
N VAL A 189 -9.47 8.94 -3.92
CA VAL A 189 -9.55 7.71 -3.11
C VAL A 189 -8.93 6.54 -3.86
N LEU A 190 -7.88 5.93 -3.27
CA LEU A 190 -7.37 4.63 -3.64
C LEU A 190 -7.97 3.58 -2.70
N ALA A 191 -9.00 2.89 -3.12
CA ALA A 191 -9.67 1.90 -2.28
C ALA A 191 -8.88 0.59 -2.19
N TYR A 192 -8.68 0.07 -0.98
CA TYR A 192 -8.28 -1.32 -0.77
C TYR A 192 -9.50 -2.21 -1.01
N SER A 193 -9.82 -2.45 -2.27
CA SER A 193 -11.09 -3.07 -2.66
C SER A 193 -11.09 -4.58 -2.41
N ALA A 194 -10.07 -5.29 -2.91
CA ALA A 194 -9.94 -6.73 -2.69
C ALA A 194 -8.79 -7.02 -1.71
N LYS A 195 -9.04 -6.82 -0.41
CA LYS A 195 -8.07 -7.12 0.66
C LYS A 195 -8.45 -8.39 1.39
N TYR A 196 -7.62 -9.41 1.25
CA TYR A 196 -7.84 -10.72 1.84
C TYR A 196 -7.23 -10.83 3.24
N ALA A 197 -7.87 -11.58 4.14
CA ALA A 197 -7.27 -12.01 5.39
C ALA A 197 -6.08 -12.91 5.07
N SER A 198 -4.86 -12.48 5.44
CA SER A 198 -3.65 -13.13 4.98
C SER A 198 -2.59 -13.27 6.06
N ALA A 199 -1.89 -14.42 6.05
CA ALA A 199 -0.70 -14.65 6.85
C ALA A 199 0.50 -13.80 6.40
N PHE A 200 0.48 -13.29 5.17
CA PHE A 200 1.53 -12.42 4.62
C PHE A 200 1.58 -11.02 5.25
N TYR A 201 0.68 -10.69 6.18
CA TYR A 201 0.72 -9.40 6.91
C TYR A 201 1.56 -9.45 8.19
N GLY A 202 2.16 -10.59 8.54
CA GLY A 202 2.95 -10.73 9.77
C GLY A 202 3.97 -9.61 9.99
N PRO A 203 4.93 -9.39 9.07
CA PRO A 203 5.94 -8.36 9.24
C PRO A 203 5.39 -6.93 9.28
N PHE A 204 4.27 -6.65 8.61
CA PHE A 204 3.61 -5.34 8.69
C PHE A 204 3.08 -5.04 10.11
N ARG A 205 2.57 -6.05 10.80
CA ARG A 205 2.06 -5.86 12.17
C ARG A 205 3.17 -5.43 13.12
N ASP A 206 4.38 -5.97 12.94
CA ASP A 206 5.57 -5.52 13.67
C ASP A 206 5.98 -4.10 13.25
N ALA A 207 5.96 -3.82 11.94
CA ALA A 207 6.38 -2.54 11.38
C ALA A 207 5.50 -1.38 11.84
N ALA A 208 4.17 -1.58 11.82
CA ALA A 208 3.16 -0.57 12.15
C ALA A 208 2.67 -0.64 13.60
N ASP A 209 3.23 -1.56 14.41
CA ASP A 209 2.79 -1.80 15.78
C ASP A 209 1.25 -1.92 15.91
N SER A 210 0.66 -2.73 15.01
CA SER A 210 -0.78 -2.82 14.81
C SER A 210 -1.33 -4.25 14.93
N ALA A 211 -0.66 -5.10 15.72
CA ALA A 211 -1.15 -6.45 15.97
C ALA A 211 -2.46 -6.41 16.78
N PRO A 212 -3.52 -7.14 16.39
CA PRO A 212 -4.73 -7.21 17.20
C PRO A 212 -4.44 -7.86 18.55
N SER A 213 -4.91 -7.24 19.64
CA SER A 213 -4.69 -7.73 21.02
C SER A 213 -5.51 -9.00 21.34
N PHE A 214 -6.52 -9.30 20.53
CA PHE A 214 -7.34 -10.53 20.61
C PHE A 214 -7.92 -10.90 19.24
N GLY A 215 -8.34 -12.15 19.08
CA GLY A 215 -9.01 -12.63 17.86
C GLY A 215 -8.16 -12.52 16.59
N ASP A 216 -8.82 -12.25 15.49
CA ASP A 216 -8.19 -12.00 14.18
C ASP A 216 -9.03 -10.99 13.38
N ARG A 217 -8.69 -10.76 12.12
CA ARG A 217 -9.39 -9.79 11.25
C ARG A 217 -10.27 -10.46 10.19
N LYS A 218 -10.60 -11.74 10.33
CA LYS A 218 -11.35 -12.50 9.33
C LYS A 218 -12.84 -12.17 9.29
N SER A 219 -13.37 -11.51 10.32
CA SER A 219 -14.76 -11.05 10.34
C SER A 219 -15.01 -9.89 9.36
N TYR A 220 -13.95 -9.14 8.97
CA TYR A 220 -14.07 -8.01 8.05
C TYR A 220 -13.07 -8.02 6.87
N GLN A 221 -11.98 -8.80 6.90
CA GLN A 221 -11.15 -9.02 5.72
C GLN A 221 -11.63 -10.26 4.97
N MET A 222 -11.59 -10.21 3.63
CA MET A 222 -12.12 -11.27 2.78
C MET A 222 -11.50 -12.63 3.03
N ASP A 223 -12.28 -13.69 2.96
CA ASP A 223 -11.75 -15.06 3.00
C ASP A 223 -10.98 -15.37 1.71
N PHE A 224 -9.75 -15.82 1.85
CA PHE A 224 -8.88 -16.16 0.70
C PHE A 224 -9.38 -17.34 -0.14
N ARG A 225 -10.43 -18.04 0.30
CA ARG A 225 -11.06 -19.15 -0.44
C ARG A 225 -12.20 -18.70 -1.34
N THR A 226 -12.63 -17.42 -1.26
CA THR A 226 -13.70 -16.90 -2.10
C THR A 226 -13.19 -16.58 -3.50
N HIS A 227 -13.95 -16.96 -4.53
CA HIS A 227 -13.53 -16.81 -5.91
C HIS A 227 -13.98 -15.48 -6.55
N ASP A 228 -15.22 -15.05 -6.33
CA ASP A 228 -15.80 -13.91 -7.01
C ASP A 228 -16.02 -12.68 -6.12
N GLN A 229 -16.06 -12.86 -4.81
CA GLN A 229 -16.31 -11.77 -3.86
C GLN A 229 -15.39 -10.56 -4.09
N GLY A 230 -14.10 -10.77 -4.43
CA GLY A 230 -13.20 -9.65 -4.70
C GLY A 230 -13.60 -8.79 -5.89
N LEU A 231 -14.30 -9.35 -6.89
CA LEU A 231 -14.83 -8.56 -8.00
C LEU A 231 -16.07 -7.76 -7.60
N ASP A 232 -16.86 -8.28 -6.67
CA ASP A 232 -18.04 -7.60 -6.15
C ASP A 232 -17.62 -6.45 -5.23
N GLU A 233 -16.59 -6.65 -4.38
CA GLU A 233 -15.96 -5.60 -3.57
C GLU A 233 -15.36 -4.47 -4.43
N ILE A 234 -14.66 -4.82 -5.52
CA ILE A 234 -14.14 -3.84 -6.48
C ILE A 234 -15.28 -3.06 -7.13
N ALA A 235 -16.37 -3.73 -7.51
CA ALA A 235 -17.54 -3.08 -8.11
C ALA A 235 -18.20 -2.10 -7.12
N ALA A 236 -18.40 -2.52 -5.88
CA ALA A 236 -18.99 -1.69 -4.83
C ALA A 236 -18.15 -0.43 -4.56
N ASP A 237 -16.83 -0.57 -4.36
CA ASP A 237 -15.96 0.58 -4.15
C ASP A 237 -15.98 1.57 -5.35
N ILE A 238 -16.10 1.06 -6.60
CA ILE A 238 -16.24 1.89 -7.81
C ILE A 238 -17.59 2.63 -7.81
N GLU A 239 -18.69 1.95 -7.46
CA GLU A 239 -20.02 2.56 -7.36
C GLU A 239 -20.07 3.62 -6.26
N GLU A 240 -19.36 3.42 -5.15
CA GLU A 240 -19.18 4.39 -4.06
C GLU A 240 -18.31 5.60 -4.46
N GLY A 241 -17.57 5.50 -5.57
CA GLY A 241 -16.79 6.60 -6.14
C GLY A 241 -15.28 6.50 -5.96
N ALA A 242 -14.71 5.31 -5.78
CA ALA A 242 -13.27 5.12 -5.79
C ALA A 242 -12.64 5.61 -7.09
N ASP A 243 -11.55 6.37 -7.00
CA ASP A 243 -10.79 6.81 -8.17
C ASP A 243 -9.85 5.72 -8.68
N TRP A 244 -9.28 4.95 -7.77
CA TRP A 244 -8.42 3.79 -8.02
C TRP A 244 -8.82 2.63 -7.12
N THR A 245 -8.55 1.41 -7.56
CA THR A 245 -8.83 0.18 -6.79
C THR A 245 -7.57 -0.62 -6.55
N MET A 246 -7.56 -1.47 -5.52
CA MET A 246 -6.39 -2.24 -5.12
C MET A 246 -6.72 -3.68 -4.79
N VAL A 247 -5.80 -4.59 -5.17
CA VAL A 247 -5.75 -5.98 -4.70
C VAL A 247 -4.59 -6.14 -3.70
N LYS A 248 -4.85 -6.73 -2.53
CA LYS A 248 -3.89 -6.96 -1.46
C LYS A 248 -4.15 -8.32 -0.77
N PRO A 249 -3.14 -9.20 -0.64
CA PRO A 249 -1.78 -9.19 -1.22
C PRO A 249 -1.75 -9.29 -2.75
N ALA A 250 -0.56 -9.18 -3.39
CA ALA A 250 -0.42 -9.21 -4.83
C ALA A 250 -0.11 -10.60 -5.40
N MET A 251 1.02 -11.21 -5.02
CA MET A 251 1.53 -12.44 -5.66
C MET A 251 0.57 -13.64 -5.56
N PRO A 252 -0.11 -13.90 -4.43
CA PRO A 252 -1.07 -15.00 -4.33
C PRO A 252 -2.38 -14.75 -5.06
N TYR A 253 -2.64 -13.51 -5.51
CA TYR A 253 -3.91 -13.05 -6.08
C TYR A 253 -3.75 -12.40 -7.47
N LEU A 254 -2.78 -12.90 -8.26
CA LEU A 254 -2.59 -12.46 -9.65
C LEU A 254 -3.84 -12.70 -10.52
N ASP A 255 -4.60 -13.74 -10.23
CA ASP A 255 -5.88 -14.04 -10.85
C ASP A 255 -6.91 -12.92 -10.59
N MET A 256 -6.99 -12.43 -9.34
CA MET A 256 -7.89 -11.34 -8.99
C MET A 256 -7.48 -10.02 -9.65
N ILE A 257 -6.17 -9.73 -9.72
CA ILE A 257 -5.65 -8.57 -10.45
C ILE A 257 -6.07 -8.66 -11.93
N ALA A 258 -5.82 -9.79 -12.58
CA ALA A 258 -6.13 -9.97 -13.99
C ALA A 258 -7.63 -9.85 -14.30
N ARG A 259 -8.46 -10.50 -13.48
CA ARG A 259 -9.93 -10.46 -13.62
C ARG A 259 -10.50 -9.07 -13.32
N GLY A 260 -9.95 -8.38 -12.32
CA GLY A 260 -10.34 -7.02 -11.98
C GLY A 260 -10.06 -6.03 -13.11
N VAL A 261 -8.86 -6.10 -13.69
CA VAL A 261 -8.49 -5.26 -14.86
C VAL A 261 -9.33 -5.57 -16.07
N GLU A 262 -9.64 -6.85 -16.34
CA GLU A 262 -10.51 -7.25 -17.46
C GLU A 262 -11.94 -6.72 -17.27
N LYS A 263 -12.48 -6.83 -16.05
CA LYS A 263 -13.86 -6.42 -15.74
C LYS A 263 -14.01 -4.89 -15.65
N PHE A 264 -12.98 -4.18 -15.17
CA PHE A 264 -13.01 -2.73 -14.92
C PHE A 264 -11.86 -1.99 -15.61
N PRO A 265 -11.75 -2.03 -16.96
CA PRO A 265 -10.57 -1.57 -17.70
C PRO A 265 -10.31 -0.05 -17.61
N ASN A 266 -11.29 0.72 -17.18
CA ASN A 266 -11.22 2.19 -17.09
C ASN A 266 -10.81 2.70 -15.71
N ILE A 267 -10.67 1.80 -14.72
CA ILE A 267 -10.29 2.15 -13.35
C ILE A 267 -8.86 1.66 -13.11
N PRO A 268 -7.94 2.54 -12.70
CA PRO A 268 -6.58 2.13 -12.38
C PRO A 268 -6.54 1.07 -11.27
N MET A 269 -5.83 -0.04 -11.56
CA MET A 269 -5.62 -1.13 -10.62
C MET A 269 -4.25 -1.04 -9.99
N VAL A 270 -4.20 -0.98 -8.67
CA VAL A 270 -2.99 -1.08 -7.85
C VAL A 270 -2.87 -2.49 -7.29
N ALA A 271 -1.67 -3.00 -7.18
CA ALA A 271 -1.39 -4.25 -6.48
C ALA A 271 -0.40 -4.00 -5.36
N TYR A 272 -0.64 -4.57 -4.18
CA TYR A 272 0.26 -4.43 -3.05
C TYR A 272 1.06 -5.71 -2.80
N GLN A 273 2.33 -5.71 -3.20
CA GLN A 273 3.30 -6.72 -2.75
C GLN A 273 3.62 -6.45 -1.28
N VAL A 274 3.00 -7.21 -0.40
CA VAL A 274 3.00 -6.94 1.04
C VAL A 274 4.27 -7.37 1.76
N SER A 275 4.37 -6.98 3.02
CA SER A 275 5.53 -7.20 3.88
C SER A 275 5.98 -8.67 3.95
N GLY A 276 5.05 -9.62 4.06
CA GLY A 276 5.38 -11.05 4.10
C GLY A 276 5.86 -11.58 2.75
N GLU A 277 5.36 -11.05 1.64
CA GLU A 277 5.87 -11.37 0.31
C GLU A 277 7.32 -10.88 0.16
N TYR A 278 7.58 -9.64 0.56
CA TYR A 278 8.92 -9.05 0.60
C TYR A 278 9.87 -9.87 1.49
N SER A 279 9.50 -10.07 2.76
CA SER A 279 10.35 -10.75 3.75
C SER A 279 10.60 -12.22 3.39
N MET A 280 9.64 -12.90 2.76
CA MET A 280 9.79 -14.27 2.27
C MET A 280 10.90 -14.35 1.21
N LEU A 281 10.95 -13.41 0.26
CA LEU A 281 11.99 -13.36 -0.76
C LEU A 281 13.36 -13.04 -0.16
N LYS A 282 13.43 -12.05 0.74
CA LYS A 282 14.65 -11.71 1.50
C LYS A 282 15.18 -12.91 2.29
N ALA A 283 14.32 -13.62 3.01
CA ALA A 283 14.72 -14.76 3.82
C ALA A 283 15.24 -15.93 2.96
N ALA A 284 14.57 -16.24 1.86
CA ALA A 284 14.99 -17.30 0.95
C ALA A 284 16.33 -16.96 0.25
N ALA A 285 16.50 -15.69 -0.13
CA ALA A 285 17.76 -15.20 -0.71
C ALA A 285 18.91 -15.27 0.31
N LYS A 286 18.68 -14.81 1.55
CA LYS A 286 19.68 -14.89 2.63
C LYS A 286 20.15 -16.30 2.92
N LEU A 287 19.28 -17.30 2.74
CA LEU A 287 19.61 -18.73 2.90
C LEU A 287 20.24 -19.33 1.63
N GLY A 288 20.38 -18.57 0.55
CA GLY A 288 20.96 -19.03 -0.70
C GLY A 288 20.04 -19.95 -1.52
N TYR A 289 18.73 -19.99 -1.22
CA TYR A 289 17.77 -20.82 -1.95
C TYR A 289 17.30 -20.16 -3.24
N LEU A 290 17.28 -18.83 -3.28
CA LEU A 290 16.87 -18.03 -4.43
C LEU A 290 17.91 -16.94 -4.70
N ASP A 291 18.03 -16.58 -5.96
CA ASP A 291 18.74 -15.36 -6.40
C ASP A 291 17.78 -14.18 -6.18
N GLU A 292 18.13 -13.29 -5.26
CA GLU A 292 17.27 -12.18 -4.85
C GLU A 292 16.91 -11.27 -6.01
N SER A 293 17.91 -10.86 -6.80
CA SER A 293 17.72 -9.94 -7.91
C SER A 293 16.70 -10.47 -8.92
N ARG A 294 16.85 -11.74 -9.25
CA ARG A 294 15.99 -12.41 -10.24
C ARG A 294 14.58 -12.61 -9.72
N VAL A 295 14.43 -13.11 -8.49
CA VAL A 295 13.09 -13.40 -7.95
C VAL A 295 12.32 -12.12 -7.62
N ALA A 296 12.99 -11.07 -7.12
CA ALA A 296 12.36 -9.77 -6.90
C ALA A 296 11.83 -9.19 -8.22
N PHE A 297 12.68 -9.14 -9.25
CA PHE A 297 12.29 -8.65 -10.56
C PHE A 297 11.16 -9.48 -11.18
N GLU A 298 11.29 -10.82 -11.18
CA GLU A 298 10.28 -11.72 -11.72
C GLU A 298 8.92 -11.55 -11.02
N SER A 299 8.91 -11.37 -9.69
CA SER A 299 7.68 -11.17 -8.92
C SER A 299 6.97 -9.86 -9.32
N LEU A 300 7.71 -8.77 -9.48
CA LEU A 300 7.15 -7.47 -9.89
C LEU A 300 6.66 -7.51 -11.36
N ILE A 301 7.40 -8.16 -12.25
CA ILE A 301 6.96 -8.41 -13.63
C ILE A 301 5.69 -9.26 -13.65
N ALA A 302 5.58 -10.27 -12.78
CA ALA A 302 4.37 -11.11 -12.72
C ALA A 302 3.14 -10.29 -12.31
N ILE A 303 3.29 -9.40 -11.33
CA ILE A 303 2.24 -8.48 -10.88
C ILE A 303 1.86 -7.50 -12.02
N LYS A 304 2.85 -6.90 -12.68
CA LYS A 304 2.63 -5.99 -13.82
C LYS A 304 1.96 -6.71 -14.98
N ARG A 305 2.40 -7.94 -15.29
CA ARG A 305 1.81 -8.79 -16.34
C ARG A 305 0.36 -9.19 -16.05
N ALA A 306 -0.02 -9.31 -14.78
CA ALA A 306 -1.42 -9.52 -14.40
C ALA A 306 -2.30 -8.29 -14.69
N GLY A 307 -1.68 -7.11 -14.97
CA GLY A 307 -2.37 -5.90 -15.40
C GLY A 307 -2.34 -4.76 -14.38
N ALA A 308 -1.66 -4.92 -13.25
CA ALA A 308 -1.52 -3.82 -12.30
C ALA A 308 -0.82 -2.61 -12.97
N GLN A 309 -1.44 -1.44 -12.91
CA GLN A 309 -0.86 -0.21 -13.44
C GLN A 309 0.20 0.34 -12.49
N TYR A 310 -0.05 0.25 -11.17
CA TYR A 310 0.88 0.65 -10.13
C TYR A 310 1.09 -0.49 -9.14
N ILE A 311 2.29 -0.52 -8.55
CA ILE A 311 2.67 -1.55 -7.58
C ILE A 311 3.18 -0.86 -6.31
N ILE A 312 2.52 -1.12 -5.18
CA ILE A 312 3.05 -0.80 -3.87
C ILE A 312 4.02 -1.93 -3.51
N THR A 313 5.29 -1.61 -3.30
CA THR A 313 6.30 -2.60 -2.94
C THR A 313 7.46 -2.00 -2.16
N TYR A 314 7.96 -2.74 -1.21
CA TYR A 314 9.17 -2.41 -0.44
C TYR A 314 10.45 -2.59 -1.26
N TYR A 315 10.40 -3.32 -2.38
CA TYR A 315 11.52 -3.45 -3.32
C TYR A 315 11.72 -2.22 -4.21
N ALA A 316 10.80 -1.25 -4.26
CA ALA A 316 10.83 -0.17 -5.24
C ALA A 316 12.16 0.60 -5.27
N LYS A 317 12.70 0.98 -4.11
CA LYS A 317 13.99 1.67 -4.01
C LYS A 317 15.14 0.77 -4.46
N GLU A 318 15.26 -0.41 -3.84
CA GLU A 318 16.37 -1.32 -4.08
C GLU A 318 16.46 -1.82 -5.53
N ILE A 319 15.32 -2.10 -6.17
CA ILE A 319 15.33 -2.61 -7.56
C ILE A 319 15.77 -1.56 -8.57
N ILE A 320 15.51 -0.28 -8.30
CA ILE A 320 15.99 0.82 -9.13
C ILE A 320 17.48 1.09 -8.86
N GLU A 321 17.89 1.19 -7.59
CA GLU A 321 19.28 1.43 -7.20
C GLU A 321 20.22 0.36 -7.73
N LYS A 322 19.80 -0.90 -7.67
CA LYS A 322 20.62 -2.06 -8.07
C LYS A 322 20.35 -2.55 -9.49
N ALA A 323 19.59 -1.81 -10.29
CA ALA A 323 19.19 -2.26 -11.62
C ALA A 323 20.40 -2.63 -12.51
N GLU A 324 21.45 -1.81 -12.50
CA GLU A 324 22.71 -2.07 -13.25
C GLU A 324 23.45 -3.29 -12.67
N GLU A 325 23.66 -3.33 -11.35
CA GLU A 325 24.30 -4.45 -10.65
C GLU A 325 23.58 -5.77 -10.91
N TRP A 326 22.26 -5.72 -10.87
CA TRP A 326 21.40 -6.88 -11.06
C TRP A 326 21.14 -7.23 -12.52
N ASN A 327 21.70 -6.43 -13.45
CA ASN A 327 21.45 -6.57 -14.89
C ASN A 327 19.94 -6.62 -15.23
N ILE A 328 19.17 -5.75 -14.56
CA ILE A 328 17.73 -5.57 -14.75
C ILE A 328 17.49 -4.35 -15.63
N LYS A 329 16.63 -4.47 -16.61
CA LYS A 329 16.22 -3.36 -17.46
C LYS A 329 14.97 -2.71 -16.89
N ILE A 330 15.12 -1.47 -16.40
CA ILE A 330 14.05 -0.57 -16.01
C ILE A 330 13.87 0.43 -17.14
N GLY A 331 12.62 0.65 -17.56
CA GLY A 331 12.27 1.52 -18.68
C GLY A 331 12.14 2.98 -18.30
#